data_16535c097e4292ed904093708221dfaa
#
_entry.id   16535c097e4292ed904093708221dfaa
#
_cell.length_a   1.000
_cell.length_b   1.000
_cell.length_c   1.000
_cell.angle_alpha   90.00
_cell.angle_beta   90.00
_cell.angle_gamma   90.00
#
_symmetry.space_group_name_H-M   'P 1'
#
loop_
_entity.id
_entity.type
_entity.pdbx_description
1 polymer ?
#
loop_
_entity_poly.entity_id
_entity_poly.type
_entity_poly.pdbx_seq_one_letter_code
_entity_poly.pdbx_strand_id
1 'polypeptide(L)'
;MTAHLSGDIEQTAAAERAVAKGENPKRPHVLVAQHSLFDPIRAPEGKHSLWTYCHVPNGSTFDMTDRIETQIERFAPGFRDRILAKSAMSPARLEKYNPNNIGGDISGGVQEMRQLFTRPVPRIVPYSTPLRGLYICSASTPPGGGVHGMCGHHAALAALRRDMRQ
;
A
#
# COMPACT_ATOMS: atom_id res chain seq x y z
N MET A 1 -7.52 13.82 -5.90
CA MET A 1 -6.40 13.79 -6.87
C MET A 1 -5.29 12.97 -6.26
N THR A 2 -4.69 12.09 -7.07
CA THR A 2 -3.50 11.31 -6.67
C THR A 2 -2.37 11.63 -7.63
N ALA A 3 -1.17 11.84 -7.11
CA ALA A 3 0.05 12.08 -7.88
C ALA A 3 1.16 11.15 -7.40
N HIS A 4 2.00 10.72 -8.33
CA HIS A 4 3.20 9.94 -8.03
C HIS A 4 4.41 10.83 -8.28
N LEU A 5 5.10 11.19 -7.20
CA LEU A 5 6.26 12.06 -7.24
C LEU A 5 7.54 11.22 -7.26
N SER A 6 8.20 11.23 -8.39
CA SER A 6 9.48 10.56 -8.59
C SER A 6 10.38 11.44 -9.44
N GLY A 7 11.60 11.01 -9.71
CA GLY A 7 12.43 11.61 -10.74
C GLY A 7 12.27 10.89 -12.07
N ASP A 8 13.38 10.69 -12.74
CA ASP A 8 13.50 9.81 -13.89
C ASP A 8 13.36 8.32 -13.50
N ILE A 9 13.40 7.45 -14.49
CA ILE A 9 13.28 6.00 -14.29
C ILE A 9 14.47 5.45 -13.48
N GLU A 10 15.65 6.01 -13.63
CA GLU A 10 16.85 5.62 -12.89
C GLU A 10 16.70 5.92 -11.40
N GLN A 11 16.17 7.10 -11.04
CA GLN A 11 15.91 7.48 -9.65
C GLN A 11 14.85 6.55 -9.02
N THR A 12 13.77 6.28 -9.75
CA THR A 12 12.72 5.37 -9.29
C THR A 12 13.28 3.97 -9.05
N ALA A 13 14.01 3.43 -10.03
CA ALA A 13 14.63 2.13 -9.92
C ALA A 13 15.69 2.07 -8.79
N ALA A 14 16.41 3.16 -8.54
CA ALA A 14 17.36 3.24 -7.44
C ALA A 14 16.66 3.22 -6.08
N ALA A 15 15.53 3.90 -5.94
CA ALA A 15 14.72 3.88 -4.73
C ALA A 15 14.20 2.46 -4.41
N GLU A 16 13.62 1.77 -5.40
CA GLU A 16 13.09 0.41 -5.23
C GLU A 16 14.24 -0.60 -4.95
N ARG A 17 15.40 -0.46 -5.61
CA ARG A 17 16.57 -1.29 -5.30
C ARG A 17 17.10 -1.07 -3.88
N ALA A 18 17.05 0.14 -3.35
CA ALA A 18 17.43 0.42 -1.96
C ALA A 18 16.49 -0.34 -1.00
N VAL A 19 15.18 -0.25 -1.22
CA VAL A 19 14.19 -0.99 -0.41
C VAL A 19 14.44 -2.50 -0.47
N ALA A 20 14.66 -3.05 -1.66
CA ALA A 20 14.95 -4.47 -1.84
C ALA A 20 16.23 -4.94 -1.14
N LYS A 21 17.19 -4.03 -0.92
CA LYS A 21 18.43 -4.28 -0.14
C LYS A 21 18.27 -4.04 1.37
N GLY A 22 17.09 -3.68 1.84
CA GLY A 22 16.86 -3.34 3.25
C GLY A 22 17.28 -1.92 3.63
N GLU A 23 17.47 -1.03 2.64
CA GLU A 23 17.90 0.35 2.85
C GLU A 23 16.73 1.32 2.67
N ASN A 24 16.64 2.34 3.52
CA ASN A 24 15.65 3.40 3.35
C ASN A 24 16.11 4.36 2.23
N PRO A 25 15.34 4.53 1.14
CA PRO A 25 15.76 5.32 -0.01
C PRO A 25 15.96 6.79 0.35
N LYS A 26 17.06 7.39 -0.13
CA LYS A 26 17.37 8.83 0.09
C LYS A 26 16.40 9.73 -0.68
N ARG A 27 15.99 9.32 -1.87
CA ARG A 27 15.01 10.00 -2.72
C ARG A 27 13.88 9.02 -3.06
N PRO A 28 12.89 8.89 -2.17
CA PRO A 28 11.83 7.91 -2.36
C PRO A 28 10.91 8.28 -3.53
N HIS A 29 10.32 7.27 -4.14
CA HIS A 29 9.07 7.45 -4.86
C HIS A 29 7.97 7.75 -3.84
N VAL A 30 7.25 8.84 -3.99
CA VAL A 30 6.21 9.27 -3.06
C VAL A 30 4.85 9.32 -3.76
N LEU A 31 3.90 8.58 -3.23
CA LEU A 31 2.50 8.75 -3.61
C LEU A 31 1.89 9.85 -2.74
N VAL A 32 1.17 10.77 -3.39
CA VAL A 32 0.49 11.89 -2.74
C VAL A 32 -0.98 11.86 -3.14
N ALA A 33 -1.88 11.90 -2.16
CA ALA A 33 -3.32 11.96 -2.39
C ALA A 33 -3.95 13.10 -1.60
N GLN A 34 -4.62 14.01 -2.29
CA GLN A 34 -5.35 15.13 -1.71
C GLN A 34 -6.85 14.88 -1.81
N HIS A 35 -7.40 14.23 -0.79
CA HIS A 35 -8.79 13.80 -0.75
C HIS A 35 -9.76 14.96 -0.61
N SER A 36 -9.40 15.98 0.17
CA SER A 36 -10.25 17.15 0.45
C SER A 36 -10.62 17.99 -0.79
N LEU A 37 -9.97 17.76 -1.95
CA LEU A 37 -10.39 18.36 -3.22
C LEU A 37 -11.75 17.82 -3.73
N PHE A 38 -12.11 16.60 -3.35
CA PHE A 38 -13.33 15.91 -3.80
C PHE A 38 -14.30 15.65 -2.65
N ASP A 39 -13.79 15.71 -1.41
CA ASP A 39 -14.54 15.47 -0.20
C ASP A 39 -14.16 16.56 0.83
N PRO A 40 -14.80 17.72 0.80
CA PRO A 40 -14.43 18.88 1.60
C PRO A 40 -14.61 18.64 3.11
N ILE A 41 -15.44 17.67 3.53
CA ILE A 41 -15.62 17.37 4.95
C ILE A 41 -14.37 16.76 5.63
N ARG A 42 -13.34 16.36 4.83
CA ARG A 42 -12.08 15.80 5.33
C ARG A 42 -11.10 16.84 5.87
N ALA A 43 -11.42 18.11 5.78
CA ALA A 43 -10.60 19.20 6.33
C ALA A 43 -11.50 20.36 6.73
N PRO A 44 -11.08 21.20 7.69
CA PRO A 44 -11.76 22.46 7.98
C PRO A 44 -11.81 23.36 6.74
N GLU A 45 -12.76 24.28 6.70
CA GLU A 45 -12.94 25.23 5.60
C GLU A 45 -11.63 25.98 5.31
N GLY A 46 -11.28 26.10 4.04
CA GLY A 46 -10.05 26.72 3.55
C GLY A 46 -8.76 25.94 3.89
N LYS A 47 -8.88 24.72 4.41
CA LYS A 47 -7.75 23.82 4.68
C LYS A 47 -7.84 22.57 3.82
N HIS A 48 -6.73 21.85 3.74
CA HIS A 48 -6.64 20.61 2.97
C HIS A 48 -5.98 19.50 3.76
N SER A 49 -6.45 18.27 3.55
CA SER A 49 -5.77 17.07 4.00
C SER A 49 -4.90 16.52 2.88
N LEU A 50 -3.69 16.10 3.22
CA LEU A 50 -2.77 15.42 2.32
C LEU A 50 -2.37 14.09 2.93
N TRP A 51 -2.52 13.01 2.19
CA TRP A 51 -2.05 11.69 2.56
C TRP A 51 -0.91 11.28 1.66
N THR A 52 0.16 10.77 2.25
CA THR A 52 1.37 10.40 1.51
C THR A 52 1.94 9.08 2.02
N TYR A 53 2.57 8.33 1.15
CA TYR A 53 3.44 7.23 1.55
C TYR A 53 4.58 7.03 0.55
N CYS A 54 5.59 6.30 1.00
CA CYS A 54 6.68 5.81 0.16
C CYS A 54 7.01 4.36 0.52
N HIS A 55 7.69 3.66 -0.37
CA HIS A 55 8.18 2.32 -0.09
C HIS A 55 9.42 2.37 0.81
N VAL A 56 9.47 1.48 1.77
CA VAL A 56 10.58 1.32 2.74
C VAL A 56 10.75 -0.17 3.08
N PRO A 57 11.88 -0.59 3.66
CA PRO A 57 12.07 -1.97 4.09
C PRO A 57 11.01 -2.42 5.10
N ASN A 58 10.62 -3.68 5.00
CA ASN A 58 9.70 -4.33 5.94
C ASN A 58 10.23 -4.17 7.38
N GLY A 59 9.34 -3.79 8.30
CA GLY A 59 9.69 -3.57 9.71
C GLY A 59 10.53 -2.33 10.00
N SER A 60 10.78 -1.44 9.01
CA SER A 60 11.58 -0.24 9.23
C SER A 60 11.00 0.64 10.33
N THR A 61 11.89 1.13 11.20
CA THR A 61 11.58 2.12 12.23
C THR A 61 12.00 3.54 11.84
N PHE A 62 12.65 3.68 10.66
CA PHE A 62 13.17 4.96 10.20
C PHE A 62 12.04 5.95 9.90
N ASP A 63 12.20 7.18 10.37
CA ASP A 63 11.26 8.27 10.05
C ASP A 63 11.58 8.85 8.67
N MET A 64 10.70 8.59 7.72
CA MET A 64 10.81 9.08 6.34
C MET A 64 10.23 10.48 6.14
N THR A 65 9.69 11.11 7.15
CA THR A 65 8.95 12.39 7.05
C THR A 65 9.77 13.46 6.31
N ASP A 66 11.00 13.69 6.72
CA ASP A 66 11.85 14.70 6.06
C ASP A 66 12.13 14.37 4.58
N ARG A 67 12.37 13.08 4.25
CA ARG A 67 12.62 12.65 2.87
C ARG A 67 11.38 12.77 1.99
N ILE A 68 10.20 12.48 2.53
CA ILE A 68 8.90 12.66 1.85
C ILE A 68 8.65 14.14 1.60
N GLU A 69 8.80 14.97 2.63
CA GLU A 69 8.62 16.43 2.51
C GLU A 69 9.61 17.04 1.51
N THR A 70 10.87 16.62 1.55
CA THR A 70 11.89 17.05 0.58
C THR A 70 11.50 16.66 -0.86
N GLN A 71 10.94 15.48 -1.04
CA GLN A 71 10.49 15.04 -2.36
C GLN A 71 9.31 15.88 -2.85
N ILE A 72 8.34 16.18 -1.98
CA ILE A 72 7.20 17.04 -2.34
C ILE A 72 7.68 18.46 -2.65
N GLU A 73 8.58 19.01 -1.85
CA GLU A 73 9.13 20.35 -2.03
C GLU A 73 9.80 20.57 -3.41
N ARG A 74 10.37 19.50 -4.00
CA ARG A 74 10.94 19.56 -5.37
C ARG A 74 9.90 19.87 -6.44
N PHE A 75 8.64 19.46 -6.24
CA PHE A 75 7.54 19.63 -7.19
C PHE A 75 6.57 20.73 -6.81
N ALA A 76 6.57 21.09 -5.53
CA ALA A 76 5.72 22.13 -4.96
C ALA A 76 6.56 23.01 -3.99
N PRO A 77 7.38 23.92 -4.51
CA PRO A 77 8.18 24.82 -3.68
C PRO A 77 7.34 25.62 -2.68
N GLY A 78 7.77 25.70 -1.42
CA GLY A 78 7.04 26.30 -0.31
C GLY A 78 5.99 25.39 0.34
N PHE A 79 5.97 24.09 0.01
CA PHE A 79 5.07 23.12 0.62
C PHE A 79 5.27 23.02 2.13
N ARG A 80 6.52 22.97 2.60
CA ARG A 80 6.84 22.81 4.03
C ARG A 80 6.26 23.94 4.89
N ASP A 81 6.27 25.15 4.37
CA ASP A 81 5.74 26.34 5.09
C ASP A 81 4.21 26.32 5.21
N ARG A 82 3.54 25.45 4.48
CA ARG A 82 2.10 25.29 4.51
C ARG A 82 1.60 24.15 5.38
N ILE A 83 2.51 23.39 5.99
CA ILE A 83 2.15 22.27 6.88
C ILE A 83 1.67 22.83 8.21
N LEU A 84 0.42 22.66 8.53
CA LEU A 84 -0.18 23.07 9.81
C LEU A 84 -0.01 22.03 10.90
N ALA A 85 -0.15 20.75 10.53
CA ALA A 85 0.04 19.60 11.40
C ALA A 85 0.39 18.37 10.57
N LYS A 86 1.09 17.42 11.18
CA LYS A 86 1.45 16.16 10.54
C LYS A 86 1.44 14.99 11.53
N SER A 87 1.17 13.82 11.00
CA SER A 87 1.32 12.55 11.71
C SER A 87 1.99 11.56 10.78
N ALA A 88 2.95 10.80 11.29
CA ALA A 88 3.67 9.79 10.52
C ALA A 88 3.60 8.42 11.21
N MET A 89 3.62 7.37 10.43
CA MET A 89 3.58 6.00 10.91
C MET A 89 4.64 5.19 10.16
N SER A 90 5.64 4.68 10.89
CA SER A 90 6.62 3.75 10.32
C SER A 90 6.00 2.37 10.14
N PRO A 91 6.61 1.48 9.31
CA PRO A 91 6.18 0.09 9.18
C PRO A 91 6.00 -0.65 10.50
N ALA A 92 6.98 -0.55 11.40
CA ALA A 92 6.90 -1.17 12.73
C ALA A 92 5.74 -0.61 13.58
N ARG A 93 5.45 0.69 13.46
CA ARG A 93 4.31 1.30 14.15
C ARG A 93 2.98 0.90 13.51
N LEU A 94 2.95 0.71 12.19
CA LEU A 94 1.77 0.25 11.46
C LEU A 94 1.41 -1.19 11.84
N GLU A 95 2.40 -2.09 11.97
CA GLU A 95 2.20 -3.45 12.47
C GLU A 95 1.66 -3.45 13.92
N LYS A 96 2.22 -2.61 14.79
CA LYS A 96 1.72 -2.47 16.16
C LYS A 96 0.27 -1.97 16.21
N TYR A 97 -0.11 -1.09 15.28
CA TYR A 97 -1.48 -0.59 15.13
C TYR A 97 -2.43 -1.67 14.59
N ASN A 98 -1.97 -2.45 13.63
CA ASN A 98 -2.73 -3.56 13.04
C ASN A 98 -1.80 -4.76 12.80
N PRO A 99 -1.85 -5.79 13.68
CA PRO A 99 -0.98 -6.96 13.58
C PRO A 99 -1.15 -7.80 12.29
N ASN A 100 -2.17 -7.56 11.49
CA ASN A 100 -2.29 -8.20 10.17
C ASN A 100 -1.32 -7.59 9.14
N ASN A 101 -0.79 -6.39 9.39
CA ASN A 101 0.17 -5.72 8.53
C ASN A 101 1.60 -6.07 8.98
N ILE A 102 2.01 -7.32 8.79
CA ILE A 102 3.31 -7.85 9.23
C ILE A 102 4.45 -7.02 8.62
N GLY A 103 5.30 -6.42 9.49
CA GLY A 103 6.34 -5.50 9.06
C GLY A 103 5.84 -4.24 8.37
N GLY A 104 4.56 -3.88 8.57
CA GLY A 104 3.91 -2.73 7.95
C GLY A 104 3.45 -2.97 6.50
N ASP A 105 3.45 -4.21 6.03
CA ASP A 105 2.96 -4.55 4.69
C ASP A 105 1.44 -4.46 4.61
N ILE A 106 0.95 -3.53 3.79
CA ILE A 106 -0.47 -3.31 3.52
C ILE A 106 -0.98 -4.10 2.30
N SER A 107 -0.10 -4.81 1.62
CA SER A 107 -0.38 -5.50 0.34
C SER A 107 -0.72 -6.99 0.52
N GLY A 108 -0.56 -7.51 1.74
CA GLY A 108 -0.78 -8.93 2.05
C GLY A 108 0.27 -9.85 1.44
N GLY A 109 1.52 -9.38 1.33
CA GLY A 109 2.67 -10.09 0.82
C GLY A 109 3.33 -9.41 -0.39
N VAL A 110 4.52 -9.85 -0.74
CA VAL A 110 5.30 -9.29 -1.85
C VAL A 110 4.52 -9.35 -3.17
N GLN A 111 4.54 -8.25 -3.92
CA GLN A 111 3.91 -8.12 -5.23
C GLN A 111 4.92 -8.45 -6.34
N GLU A 112 5.28 -9.73 -6.48
CA GLU A 112 6.17 -10.22 -7.53
C GLU A 112 5.47 -11.26 -8.43
N MET A 113 6.01 -11.52 -9.61
CA MET A 113 5.38 -12.39 -10.61
C MET A 113 5.11 -13.82 -10.09
N ARG A 114 6.00 -14.35 -9.25
CA ARG A 114 5.79 -15.69 -8.65
C ARG A 114 4.57 -15.71 -7.73
N GLN A 115 4.34 -14.63 -6.99
CA GLN A 115 3.23 -14.50 -6.06
C GLN A 115 1.86 -14.45 -6.74
N LEU A 116 1.79 -14.11 -8.02
CA LEU A 116 0.54 -14.21 -8.79
C LEU A 116 0.00 -15.64 -8.85
N PHE A 117 0.89 -16.65 -8.76
CA PHE A 117 0.52 -18.07 -8.86
C PHE A 117 0.62 -18.81 -7.52
N THR A 118 1.30 -18.23 -6.53
CA THR A 118 1.60 -18.93 -5.26
C THR A 118 0.94 -18.31 -4.03
N ARG A 119 0.24 -17.18 -4.16
CA ARG A 119 -0.40 -16.54 -3.00
C ARG A 119 -1.84 -17.02 -2.78
N PRO A 120 -2.31 -17.15 -1.52
CA PRO A 120 -1.49 -17.25 -0.31
C PRO A 120 -0.79 -18.59 -0.17
N VAL A 121 -1.14 -19.52 -1.05
CA VAL A 121 -0.59 -20.89 -1.17
C VAL A 121 -0.63 -21.34 -2.63
N PRO A 122 0.28 -22.21 -3.09
CA PRO A 122 0.31 -22.72 -4.47
C PRO A 122 -0.85 -23.70 -4.69
N ARG A 123 -2.01 -23.16 -5.04
CA ARG A 123 -3.24 -23.92 -5.35
C ARG A 123 -3.91 -23.39 -6.61
N ILE A 124 -4.58 -24.28 -7.36
CA ILE A 124 -5.40 -23.90 -8.53
C ILE A 124 -6.58 -23.01 -8.11
N VAL A 125 -7.15 -23.24 -6.92
CA VAL A 125 -8.20 -22.41 -6.34
C VAL A 125 -7.69 -21.83 -5.02
N PRO A 126 -6.93 -20.73 -5.07
CA PRO A 126 -6.25 -20.16 -3.89
C PRO A 126 -7.20 -19.52 -2.88
N TYR A 127 -8.45 -19.32 -3.24
CA TYR A 127 -9.50 -18.76 -2.39
C TYR A 127 -10.09 -19.78 -1.41
N SER A 128 -9.95 -21.09 -1.68
CA SER A 128 -10.51 -22.14 -0.83
C SER A 128 -9.57 -22.49 0.32
N THR A 129 -10.16 -22.88 1.47
CA THR A 129 -9.41 -23.44 2.61
C THR A 129 -9.62 -24.97 2.69
N PRO A 130 -8.85 -25.67 3.55
CA PRO A 130 -9.12 -27.06 3.87
C PRO A 130 -10.52 -27.29 4.49
N LEU A 131 -11.04 -26.29 5.20
CA LEU A 131 -12.39 -26.36 5.78
C LEU A 131 -13.43 -26.10 4.70
N ARG A 132 -14.46 -26.97 4.64
CA ARG A 132 -15.58 -26.78 3.73
C ARG A 132 -16.41 -25.55 4.14
N GLY A 133 -16.84 -24.76 3.15
CA GLY A 133 -17.63 -23.55 3.39
C GLY A 133 -16.81 -22.33 3.83
N LEU A 134 -15.49 -22.46 4.01
CA LEU A 134 -14.61 -21.33 4.38
C LEU A 134 -13.73 -20.93 3.21
N TYR A 135 -13.78 -19.64 2.86
CA TYR A 135 -13.06 -19.03 1.74
C TYR A 135 -12.31 -17.77 2.17
N ILE A 136 -11.23 -17.45 1.48
CA ILE A 136 -10.41 -16.24 1.68
C ILE A 136 -10.63 -15.29 0.51
N CYS A 137 -10.89 -14.00 0.82
CA CYS A 137 -11.12 -12.95 -0.17
C CYS A 137 -10.32 -11.68 0.14
N SER A 138 -9.07 -11.83 0.51
CA SER A 138 -8.20 -10.72 0.93
C SER A 138 -7.21 -10.31 -0.14
N ALA A 139 -6.47 -9.20 0.09
CA ALA A 139 -5.32 -8.80 -0.70
C ALA A 139 -4.24 -9.90 -0.81
N SER A 140 -4.23 -10.87 0.12
CA SER A 140 -3.36 -12.04 0.06
C SER A 140 -3.75 -13.06 -1.01
N THR A 141 -4.91 -12.91 -1.66
CA THR A 141 -5.33 -13.79 -2.78
C THR A 141 -5.18 -13.07 -4.12
N PRO A 142 -5.02 -13.79 -5.26
CA PRO A 142 -5.00 -13.16 -6.57
C PRO A 142 -6.29 -12.36 -6.85
N PRO A 143 -6.21 -11.24 -7.58
CA PRO A 143 -5.04 -10.64 -8.19
C PRO A 143 -4.22 -9.76 -7.24
N GLY A 144 -4.47 -9.76 -5.95
CA GLY A 144 -3.77 -8.96 -4.96
C GLY A 144 -4.51 -7.71 -4.51
N GLY A 145 -3.81 -6.79 -3.85
CA GLY A 145 -4.39 -5.55 -3.33
C GLY A 145 -4.83 -4.58 -4.44
N GLY A 146 -5.89 -3.82 -4.16
CA GLY A 146 -6.42 -2.79 -5.05
C GLY A 146 -7.90 -2.53 -4.82
N VAL A 147 -8.38 -1.40 -5.32
CA VAL A 147 -9.80 -1.01 -5.23
C VAL A 147 -10.57 -1.58 -6.43
N HIS A 148 -10.69 -2.89 -6.53
CA HIS A 148 -11.31 -3.57 -7.66
C HIS A 148 -12.30 -4.69 -7.28
N GLY A 149 -12.34 -5.13 -6.00
CA GLY A 149 -13.24 -6.20 -5.52
C GLY A 149 -12.99 -7.59 -6.09
N MET A 150 -11.97 -7.80 -6.91
CA MET A 150 -11.77 -9.06 -7.66
C MET A 150 -11.43 -10.24 -6.76
N CYS A 151 -10.71 -10.04 -5.66
CA CYS A 151 -10.46 -11.10 -4.68
C CYS A 151 -11.77 -11.67 -4.14
N GLY A 152 -12.71 -10.79 -3.77
CA GLY A 152 -14.07 -11.18 -3.33
C GLY A 152 -14.87 -11.87 -4.42
N HIS A 153 -14.86 -11.31 -5.65
CA HIS A 153 -15.55 -11.88 -6.80
C HIS A 153 -15.10 -13.34 -7.08
N HIS A 154 -13.79 -13.57 -7.16
CA HIS A 154 -13.27 -14.91 -7.42
C HIS A 154 -13.50 -15.88 -6.25
N ALA A 155 -13.41 -15.39 -4.99
CA ALA A 155 -13.76 -16.22 -3.83
C ALA A 155 -15.23 -16.64 -3.84
N ALA A 156 -16.15 -15.73 -4.18
CA ALA A 156 -17.58 -16.04 -4.31
C ALA A 156 -17.83 -17.05 -5.43
N LEU A 157 -17.20 -16.90 -6.60
CA LEU A 157 -17.30 -17.88 -7.67
C LEU A 157 -16.76 -19.25 -7.26
N ALA A 158 -15.68 -19.30 -6.48
CA ALA A 158 -15.14 -20.54 -5.95
C ALA A 158 -16.14 -21.24 -5.00
N ALA A 159 -16.78 -20.49 -4.10
CA ALA A 159 -17.81 -20.97 -3.19
C ALA A 159 -19.03 -21.52 -3.94
N LEU A 160 -19.55 -20.76 -4.91
CA LEU A 160 -20.69 -21.18 -5.74
C LEU A 160 -20.41 -22.48 -6.50
N ARG A 161 -19.20 -22.63 -7.06
CA ARG A 161 -18.82 -23.84 -7.82
C ARG A 161 -18.60 -25.05 -6.95
N ARG A 162 -18.11 -24.88 -5.72
CA ARG A 162 -17.71 -25.97 -4.84
C ARG A 162 -18.84 -26.46 -3.94
N ASP A 163 -19.58 -25.52 -3.33
CA ASP A 163 -20.51 -25.86 -2.25
C ASP A 163 -21.97 -25.59 -2.59
N MET A 164 -22.29 -24.83 -3.64
CA MET A 164 -23.65 -24.44 -4.01
C MET A 164 -24.12 -25.02 -5.34
N ARG A 165 -23.32 -25.83 -6.03
CA ARG A 165 -23.84 -26.66 -7.13
C ARG A 165 -24.68 -27.78 -6.56
N GLN A 166 -25.99 -27.62 -6.66
CA GLN A 166 -26.98 -28.73 -6.63
C GLN A 166 -27.02 -29.43 -7.98
#